data_17490bbbf03ceeb52bbd2fb10c569471
#
_entry.id   17490bbbf03ceeb52bbd2fb10c569471
#
_cell.length_a   1.000
_cell.length_b   1.000
_cell.length_c   1.000
_cell.angle_alpha   90.00
_cell.angle_beta   90.00
_cell.angle_gamma   90.00
#
_symmetry.space_group_name_H-M   'P 1'
#
loop_
_entity.id
_entity.type
_entity.pdbx_description
1 polymer ?
#
loop_
_entity_poly.entity_id
_entity_poly.type
_entity_poly.pdbx_seq_one_letter_code
_entity_poly.pdbx_strand_id
1 'polypeptide(L)' 'MTTGIPTERARKYMKLLRRLVKQEHLYSEEKLIEMKKQLRVLEEELAMLESKVSKGFK' A
#
# COMPACT_ATOMS: atom_id res chain seq x y z
N MET A 1 21.51 0.77 1.52
CA MET A 1 21.02 0.60 1.27
C MET A 1 19.80 0.70 1.28
N THR A 2 19.16 0.42 1.08
CA THR A 2 18.03 0.62 0.91
C THR A 2 17.31 0.67 1.92
N THR A 3 16.69 1.43 2.12
CA THR A 3 16.05 1.51 3.15
C THR A 3 14.71 1.33 2.90
N GLY A 4 14.05 1.26 2.25
CA GLY A 4 12.69 1.17 2.15
C GLY A 4 12.23 -0.20 1.89
N ILE A 5 10.97 -0.40 1.75
CA ILE A 5 10.43 -1.68 1.47
C ILE A 5 10.50 -1.92 -0.01
N PRO A 6 10.92 -3.07 -0.45
CA PRO A 6 10.96 -3.36 -1.87
C PRO A 6 9.56 -3.22 -2.46
N THR A 7 9.50 -2.71 -3.66
CA THR A 7 8.21 -2.46 -4.29
C THR A 7 7.41 -3.75 -4.42
N GLU A 8 8.09 -4.84 -4.66
CA GLU A 8 7.39 -6.10 -4.77
C GLU A 8 6.66 -6.44 -3.50
N ARG A 9 7.34 -6.29 -2.38
CA ARG A 9 6.74 -6.58 -1.11
C ARG A 9 5.59 -5.63 -0.84
N ALA A 10 5.79 -4.36 -1.14
CA ALA A 10 4.75 -3.39 -0.90
C ALA A 10 3.52 -3.72 -1.73
N ARG A 11 3.71 -4.15 -2.95
CA ARG A 11 2.57 -4.49 -3.78
C ARG A 11 1.83 -5.69 -3.25
N LYS A 12 2.57 -6.68 -2.77
CA LYS A 12 1.93 -7.85 -2.20
C LYS A 12 1.14 -7.48 -0.97
N TYR A 13 1.73 -6.61 -0.16
CA TYR A 13 1.08 -6.19 1.06
C TYR A 13 -0.19 -5.42 0.72
N MET A 14 -0.14 -4.59 -0.30
CA MET A 14 -1.31 -3.83 -0.71
C MET A 14 -2.41 -4.76 -1.18
N LYS A 15 -2.05 -5.78 -1.91
CA LYS A 15 -3.05 -6.73 -2.36
C LYS A 15 -3.71 -7.40 -1.19
N LEU A 16 -2.92 -7.78 -0.21
CA LEU A 16 -3.47 -8.42 0.97
C LEU A 16 -4.41 -7.47 1.69
N LEU A 17 -3.99 -6.24 1.87
CA LEU A 17 -4.83 -5.28 2.57
C LEU A 17 -6.14 -5.04 1.82
N ARG A 18 -6.07 -4.96 0.51
CA ARG A 18 -7.29 -4.76 -0.26
C ARG A 18 -8.25 -5.91 -0.08
N ARG A 19 -7.69 -7.11 -0.02
CA ARG A 19 -8.52 -8.27 0.21
C ARG A 19 -9.18 -8.20 1.55
N LEU A 20 -8.41 -7.85 2.58
CA LEU A 20 -8.94 -7.79 3.92
C LEU A 20 -10.01 -6.71 4.03
N VAL A 21 -9.80 -5.59 3.39
CA VAL A 21 -10.76 -4.51 3.46
C VAL A 21 -12.09 -4.93 2.82
N LYS A 22 -12.03 -5.78 1.82
CA LYS A 22 -13.26 -6.23 1.19
C LYS A 22 -14.07 -7.10 2.10
N GLN A 23 -13.45 -7.68 3.11
CA GLN A 23 -14.18 -8.52 4.05
C GLN A 23 -14.54 -7.71 5.27
N GLU A 24 -15.14 -6.55 5.04
CA GLU A 24 -15.42 -5.66 6.17
C GLU A 24 -16.32 -6.30 7.19
N HIS A 25 -17.17 -7.23 6.80
CA HIS A 25 -18.05 -7.83 7.77
C HIS A 25 -17.31 -8.65 8.81
N LEU A 26 -16.03 -8.94 8.58
CA LEU A 26 -15.26 -9.71 9.53
C LEU A 26 -14.45 -8.84 10.48
N TYR A 27 -14.42 -7.55 10.26
CA TYR A 27 -13.58 -6.69 11.08
C TYR A 27 -14.36 -5.54 11.66
N SER A 28 -13.86 -5.00 12.74
CA SER A 28 -14.51 -3.86 13.34
C SER A 28 -14.18 -2.61 12.54
N GLU A 29 -14.93 -1.57 12.79
CA GLU A 29 -14.72 -0.34 12.07
C GLU A 29 -13.34 0.22 12.32
N GLU A 30 -12.89 0.13 13.54
CA GLU A 30 -11.57 0.66 13.86
C GLU A 30 -10.51 -0.07 13.06
N LYS A 31 -10.65 -1.38 12.96
CA LYS A 31 -9.69 -2.14 12.23
C LYS A 31 -9.72 -1.78 10.77
N LEU A 32 -10.90 -1.59 10.23
CA LEU A 32 -11.03 -1.24 8.83
C LEU A 32 -10.41 0.12 8.55
N ILE A 33 -10.62 1.06 9.44
CA ILE A 33 -10.05 2.38 9.26
C ILE A 33 -8.54 2.31 9.23
N GLU A 34 -7.96 1.52 10.13
CA GLU A 34 -6.52 1.37 10.15
C GLU A 34 -6.00 0.73 8.88
N MET A 35 -6.68 -0.31 8.43
CA MET A 35 -6.25 -0.98 7.24
C MET A 35 -6.32 -0.07 6.04
N LYS A 36 -7.36 0.73 5.96
CA LYS A 36 -7.50 1.66 4.85
C LYS A 36 -6.41 2.73 4.90
N LYS A 37 -6.07 3.16 6.10
CA LYS A 37 -5.01 4.14 6.24
C LYS A 37 -3.68 3.58 5.76
N GLN A 38 -3.39 2.37 6.16
CA GLN A 38 -2.14 1.76 5.75
C GLN A 38 -2.10 1.55 4.26
N LEU A 39 -3.21 1.14 3.69
CA LEU A 39 -3.27 0.95 2.28
C LEU A 39 -2.97 2.25 1.55
N ARG A 40 -3.52 3.33 2.04
CA ARG A 40 -3.29 4.61 1.41
C ARG A 40 -1.83 5.02 1.49
N VAL A 41 -1.22 4.81 2.65
CA VAL A 41 0.18 5.16 2.81
C VAL A 41 1.04 4.36 1.84
N LEU A 42 0.75 3.08 1.71
CA LEU A 42 1.50 2.25 0.80
C LEU A 42 1.33 2.72 -0.64
N GLU A 43 0.11 3.08 -0.99
CA GLU A 43 -0.13 3.54 -2.34
C GLU A 43 0.67 4.81 -2.63
N GLU A 44 0.71 5.70 -1.66
CA GLU A 44 1.44 6.93 -1.85
C GLU A 44 2.92 6.67 -1.97
N GLU A 45 3.43 5.79 -1.16
CA GLU A 45 4.83 5.48 -1.21
C GLU A 45 5.22 4.82 -2.52
N LEU A 46 4.39 3.91 -2.95
CA LEU A 46 4.66 3.26 -4.22
C LEU A 46 4.63 4.26 -5.36
N ALA A 47 3.67 5.17 -5.32
CA ALA A 47 3.58 6.18 -6.35
C ALA A 47 4.84 7.05 -6.37
N MET A 48 5.33 7.37 -5.19
CA MET A 48 6.54 8.17 -5.12
C MET A 48 7.72 7.41 -5.69
N LEU A 49 7.85 6.16 -5.32
CA LEU A 49 8.97 5.39 -5.81
C LEU A 49 8.90 5.21 -7.32
N GLU A 50 7.72 4.92 -7.81
CA GLU A 50 7.58 4.72 -9.23
C GLU A 50 7.78 6.02 -9.98
N SER A 51 7.37 7.10 -9.38
CA SER A 51 7.55 8.37 -10.00
C SER A 51 9.02 8.69 -10.13
N LYS A 52 9.80 8.38 -9.13
CA LYS A 52 11.20 8.60 -9.20
C LYS A 52 11.85 7.76 -10.27
N VAL A 53 11.42 6.54 -10.33
CA VAL A 53 12.02 5.66 -11.30
C VAL A 53 11.67 6.07 -12.71
N SER A 54 10.45 6.52 -12.90
CA SER A 54 10.08 6.81 -14.26
C SER A 54 10.22 8.25 -14.57
N LYS A 55 11.01 9.03 -13.83
CA LYS A 55 11.06 10.35 -14.10
C LYS A 55 11.51 10.58 -15.45
N GLY A 56 12.22 9.81 -15.96
CA GLY A 56 12.62 10.07 -17.24
C GLY A 56 11.52 10.15 -18.21
N PHE A 57 10.44 9.63 -17.92
CA PHE A 57 9.42 9.65 -18.77
C PHE A 57 8.90 10.91 -19.04
N LYS A 58 8.99 11.74 -18.57
CA LYS A 58 8.50 12.88 -18.80
C LYS A 58 8.80 13.52 -19.16
#